data_aafb5ab68980b56fe8d59ef216adaa0b
#
_entry.id   aafb5ab68980b56fe8d59ef216adaa0b
#
_cell.length_a   1.000
_cell.length_b   1.000
_cell.length_c   1.000
_cell.angle_alpha   90.00
_cell.angle_beta   90.00
_cell.angle_gamma   90.00
#
_symmetry.space_group_name_H-M   'P 1'
#
loop_
_entity.id
_entity.type
_entity.pdbx_description
1 polymer ?
#
loop_
_entity_poly.entity_id
_entity_poly.type
_entity_poly.pdbx_seq_one_letter_code
_entity_poly.pdbx_strand_id
1 'polypeptide(L)'
;DRKINAGEECRVIFEIMNRSNTVLYDIQPIVVESTGNKRLFVSPNIHIESIQPGTGIRYTAMIKADKRLKDGRAIFHISAVQGNGVIVSKINEIEIPTVSRRR
;
A
#
# COMPACT_ATOMS: atom_id res chain seq x y z
N ASP A 1 11.29 -9.43 -8.05
CA ASP A 1 11.70 -9.73 -6.70
C ASP A 1 10.90 -8.99 -5.68
N ARG A 2 10.42 -9.73 -4.70
CA ARG A 2 9.58 -9.13 -3.68
C ARG A 2 10.37 -8.96 -2.39
N LYS A 3 11.29 -8.01 -2.42
CA LYS A 3 12.02 -7.65 -1.22
C LYS A 3 12.34 -6.17 -1.25
N ILE A 4 12.59 -5.62 -0.09
CA ILE A 4 12.89 -4.21 0.07
C ILE A 4 14.35 -4.11 0.48
N ASN A 5 15.15 -3.48 -0.36
CA ASN A 5 16.58 -3.30 -0.10
C ASN A 5 16.83 -1.94 0.54
N ALA A 6 17.71 -1.92 1.53
CA ALA A 6 18.07 -0.67 2.20
C ALA A 6 18.57 0.36 1.20
N GLY A 7 18.10 1.57 1.33
CA GLY A 7 18.50 2.68 0.47
C GLY A 7 17.80 2.72 -0.87
N GLU A 8 16.84 1.83 -1.12
CA GLU A 8 16.15 1.75 -2.40
C GLU A 8 14.66 1.99 -2.24
N GLU A 9 13.99 2.07 -3.37
CA GLU A 9 12.53 2.19 -3.41
C GLU A 9 11.93 0.89 -3.88
N CYS A 10 10.75 0.59 -3.35
CA CYS A 10 9.98 -0.58 -3.75
C CYS A 10 8.57 -0.12 -4.10
N ARG A 11 7.98 -0.73 -5.13
CA ARG A 11 6.61 -0.43 -5.53
C ARG A 11 5.72 -1.60 -5.16
N VAL A 12 4.59 -1.26 -4.55
CA VAL A 12 3.54 -2.25 -4.28
C VAL A 12 2.35 -1.86 -5.15
N ILE A 13 1.95 -2.77 -6.03
CA ILE A 13 0.86 -2.53 -6.97
C ILE A 13 -0.30 -3.42 -6.58
N PHE A 14 -1.49 -2.81 -6.43
CA PHE A 14 -2.69 -3.57 -6.14
C PHE A 14 -3.87 -2.93 -6.83
N GLU A 15 -4.97 -3.68 -6.91
CA GLU A 15 -6.16 -3.22 -7.60
C GLU A 15 -7.29 -3.03 -6.61
N ILE A 16 -7.99 -1.90 -6.74
CA ILE A 16 -9.16 -1.61 -5.92
C ILE A 16 -10.37 -1.81 -6.83
N MET A 17 -11.19 -2.81 -6.50
CA MET A 17 -12.35 -3.20 -7.31
C MET A 17 -13.63 -2.65 -6.72
N ASN A 18 -14.49 -2.11 -7.59
CA ASN A 18 -15.85 -1.75 -7.20
C ASN A 18 -16.78 -2.90 -7.61
N ARG A 19 -17.12 -3.74 -6.65
CA ARG A 19 -17.98 -4.90 -6.91
C ARG A 19 -19.45 -4.61 -6.66
N SER A 20 -19.78 -3.35 -6.36
CA SER A 20 -21.16 -2.95 -6.19
C SER A 20 -21.77 -2.58 -7.53
N ASN A 21 -23.06 -2.27 -7.53
CA ASN A 21 -23.75 -1.84 -8.75
C ASN A 21 -23.94 -0.33 -8.78
N THR A 22 -23.21 0.40 -7.95
CA THR A 22 -23.24 1.86 -7.95
C THR A 22 -21.83 2.41 -8.04
N VAL A 23 -21.70 3.66 -8.45
CA VAL A 23 -20.38 4.32 -8.51
C VAL A 23 -19.90 4.58 -7.08
N LEU A 24 -18.63 4.29 -6.81
CA LEU A 24 -18.00 4.65 -5.56
C LEU A 24 -17.23 5.96 -5.75
N TYR A 25 -17.43 6.90 -4.84
CA TYR A 25 -16.79 8.21 -4.93
C TYR A 25 -15.85 8.40 -3.74
N ASP A 26 -14.85 9.24 -3.95
CA ASP A 26 -14.04 9.76 -2.85
C ASP A 26 -13.32 8.63 -2.13
N ILE A 27 -12.59 7.81 -2.89
CA ILE A 27 -11.91 6.63 -2.37
C ILE A 27 -10.48 6.99 -1.98
N GLN A 28 -10.11 6.64 -0.76
CA GLN A 28 -8.77 6.87 -0.25
C GLN A 28 -8.08 5.52 -0.05
N PRO A 29 -7.09 5.17 -0.89
CA PRO A 29 -6.29 3.96 -0.63
C PRO A 29 -5.44 4.19 0.62
N ILE A 30 -5.30 3.14 1.42
CA ILE A 30 -4.52 3.22 2.65
C ILE A 30 -3.52 2.07 2.68
N VAL A 31 -2.24 2.42 2.81
CA VAL A 31 -1.17 1.44 2.93
C VAL A 31 -0.40 1.76 4.20
N VAL A 32 -0.40 0.84 5.14
CA VAL A 32 0.23 1.03 6.45
C VAL A 32 1.21 -0.09 6.71
N GLU A 33 2.44 0.27 7.08
CA GLU A 33 3.41 -0.72 7.53
C GLU A 33 3.15 -0.99 9.01
N SER A 34 2.75 -2.22 9.33
CA SER A 34 2.19 -2.54 10.64
C SER A 34 3.22 -2.97 11.68
N THR A 35 4.48 -3.23 11.29
CA THR A 35 5.50 -3.61 12.28
C THR A 35 6.09 -2.43 13.03
N GLY A 36 5.79 -1.20 12.59
CA GLY A 36 6.36 -0.01 13.20
C GLY A 36 7.79 0.24 12.79
N ASN A 37 8.18 -0.25 11.63
CA ASN A 37 9.56 -0.10 11.15
C ASN A 37 9.83 1.35 10.76
N LYS A 38 10.67 2.02 11.53
CA LYS A 38 10.97 3.44 11.31
C LYS A 38 11.89 3.68 10.12
N ARG A 39 12.39 2.63 9.49
CA ARG A 39 13.29 2.74 8.34
C ARG A 39 12.54 2.61 7.02
N LEU A 40 11.22 2.47 7.07
CA LEU A 40 10.39 2.35 5.89
C LEU A 40 9.40 3.52 5.85
N PHE A 41 9.30 4.14 4.68
CA PHE A 41 8.41 5.29 4.49
C PHE A 41 7.49 4.99 3.31
N VAL A 42 6.19 5.07 3.56
CA VAL A 42 5.18 4.87 2.53
C VAL A 42 4.77 6.24 2.02
N SER A 43 4.77 6.41 0.70
CA SER A 43 4.36 7.68 0.08
C SER A 43 2.93 8.02 0.46
N PRO A 44 2.58 9.31 0.52
CA PRO A 44 1.19 9.69 0.76
C PRO A 44 0.29 9.10 -0.30
N ASN A 45 -0.91 8.71 0.12
CA ASN A 45 -1.88 8.09 -0.76
C ASN A 45 -2.51 9.13 -1.70
N ILE A 46 -2.84 8.69 -2.90
CA ILE A 46 -3.50 9.54 -3.88
C ILE A 46 -4.99 9.25 -3.84
N HIS A 47 -5.77 10.31 -3.69
CA HIS A 47 -7.22 10.23 -3.65
C HIS A 47 -7.76 9.80 -5.01
N ILE A 48 -8.72 8.88 -5.00
CA ILE A 48 -9.40 8.41 -6.21
C ILE A 48 -10.79 9.02 -6.24
N GLU A 49 -11.08 9.76 -7.31
CA GLU A 49 -12.31 10.50 -7.39
C GLU A 49 -13.52 9.58 -7.49
N SER A 50 -13.44 8.55 -8.33
CA SER A 50 -14.56 7.62 -8.49
C SER A 50 -14.09 6.30 -9.09
N ILE A 51 -14.86 5.24 -8.81
CA ILE A 51 -14.65 3.93 -9.43
C ILE A 51 -16.01 3.46 -9.93
N GLN A 52 -16.11 3.21 -11.23
CA GLN A 52 -17.35 2.77 -11.84
C GLN A 52 -17.72 1.36 -11.41
N PRO A 53 -19.03 1.01 -11.40
CA PRO A 53 -19.44 -0.34 -11.01
C PRO A 53 -18.82 -1.39 -11.89
N GLY A 54 -18.38 -2.50 -11.28
CA GLY A 54 -17.82 -3.62 -12.00
C GLY A 54 -16.42 -3.38 -12.55
N THR A 55 -15.77 -2.27 -12.20
CA THR A 55 -14.43 -1.96 -12.66
C THR A 55 -13.48 -1.81 -11.49
N GLY A 56 -12.18 -1.76 -11.81
CA GLY A 56 -11.16 -1.55 -10.80
C GLY A 56 -10.14 -0.55 -11.24
N ILE A 57 -9.39 -0.06 -10.27
CA ILE A 57 -8.32 0.89 -10.50
C ILE A 57 -7.04 0.31 -9.93
N ARG A 58 -5.97 0.30 -10.73
CA ARG A 58 -4.66 -0.14 -10.28
C ARG A 58 -3.99 1.01 -9.55
N TYR A 59 -3.53 0.71 -8.35
CA TYR A 59 -2.88 1.70 -7.51
C TYR A 59 -1.45 1.26 -7.21
N THR A 60 -0.51 2.18 -7.30
CA THR A 60 0.89 1.91 -7.01
C THR A 60 1.30 2.71 -5.77
N ALA A 61 1.72 2.00 -4.73
CA ALA A 61 2.25 2.61 -3.53
C ALA A 61 3.77 2.54 -3.59
N MET A 62 4.43 3.65 -3.30
CA MET A 62 5.89 3.71 -3.25
C MET A 62 6.36 3.57 -1.82
N ILE A 63 7.33 2.70 -1.62
CA ILE A 63 7.92 2.48 -0.31
C ILE A 63 9.41 2.80 -0.40
N LYS A 64 9.85 3.76 0.40
CA LYS A 64 11.26 4.12 0.46
C LYS A 64 11.90 3.48 1.67
N ALA A 65 13.09 2.90 1.47
CA ALA A 65 13.84 2.27 2.54
C ALA A 65 15.05 3.12 2.89
N ASP A 66 15.21 3.38 4.19
CA ASP A 66 16.38 4.08 4.72
C ASP A 66 17.61 3.18 4.52
N LYS A 67 18.77 3.80 4.38
CA LYS A 67 20.04 3.07 4.26
C LYS A 67 20.31 2.17 5.45
N ARG A 68 19.71 2.46 6.59
CA ARG A 68 19.93 1.71 7.83
C ARG A 68 18.90 0.62 8.06
N LEU A 69 18.11 0.31 7.04
CA LEU A 69 17.15 -0.79 7.11
C LEU A 69 17.89 -2.09 7.41
N LYS A 70 17.34 -2.88 8.32
CA LYS A 70 17.94 -4.16 8.72
C LYS A 70 17.22 -5.33 8.08
N ASP A 71 17.85 -6.48 8.08
CA ASP A 71 17.21 -7.71 7.62
C ASP A 71 16.01 -8.01 8.49
N GLY A 72 14.95 -8.44 7.87
CA GLY A 72 13.72 -8.78 8.58
C GLY A 72 12.57 -8.86 7.63
N ARG A 73 11.40 -8.46 8.12
CA ARG A 73 10.18 -8.47 7.32
C ARG A 73 9.36 -7.22 7.58
N ALA A 74 8.77 -6.73 6.51
CA ALA A 74 7.80 -5.65 6.59
C ALA A 74 6.42 -6.25 6.34
N ILE A 75 5.43 -5.80 7.10
CA ILE A 75 4.06 -6.26 6.93
C ILE A 75 3.21 -5.04 6.63
N PHE A 76 2.57 -5.05 5.46
CA PHE A 76 1.75 -3.93 5.02
C PHE A 76 0.28 -4.33 5.02
N HIS A 77 -0.54 -3.46 5.59
CA HIS A 77 -1.99 -3.59 5.52
C HIS A 77 -2.49 -2.63 4.46
N ILE A 78 -3.21 -3.17 3.50
CA ILE A 78 -3.71 -2.42 2.35
C ILE A 78 -5.23 -2.44 2.39
N SER A 79 -5.84 -1.25 2.35
CA SER A 79 -7.28 -1.14 2.34
C SER A 79 -7.67 0.10 1.56
N ALA A 80 -8.98 0.33 1.44
CA ALA A 80 -9.52 1.53 0.82
C ALA A 80 -10.74 1.97 1.62
N VAL A 81 -10.87 3.28 1.82
CA VAL A 81 -12.00 3.86 2.54
C VAL A 81 -12.63 4.94 1.69
N GLN A 82 -13.92 5.19 1.92
CA GLN A 82 -14.59 6.33 1.32
C GLN A 82 -14.36 7.57 2.18
N GLY A 83 -14.69 8.72 1.62
CA GLY A 83 -14.49 9.99 2.31
C GLY A 83 -15.16 10.08 3.68
N ASN A 84 -16.24 9.29 3.90
CA ASN A 84 -16.91 9.25 5.18
C ASN A 84 -16.28 8.24 6.16
N GLY A 85 -15.17 7.62 5.80
CA GLY A 85 -14.47 6.67 6.65
C GLY A 85 -14.94 5.24 6.55
N VAL A 86 -15.90 4.94 5.70
CA VAL A 86 -16.40 3.58 5.53
C VAL A 86 -15.40 2.78 4.70
N ILE A 87 -15.02 1.59 5.21
CA ILE A 87 -14.10 0.71 4.49
C ILE A 87 -14.86 0.06 3.34
N VAL A 88 -14.32 0.21 2.12
CA VAL A 88 -14.96 -0.32 0.92
C VAL A 88 -14.24 -1.50 0.32
N SER A 89 -13.15 -1.93 0.94
CA SER A 89 -12.41 -3.11 0.49
C SER A 89 -11.97 -3.90 1.70
N LYS A 90 -11.67 -5.18 1.49
CA LYS A 90 -11.07 -5.99 2.53
C LYS A 90 -9.68 -5.45 2.85
N ILE A 91 -9.28 -5.59 4.11
CA ILE A 91 -7.91 -5.29 4.50
C ILE A 91 -7.05 -6.46 4.10
N ASN A 92 -6.11 -6.22 3.20
CA ASN A 92 -5.18 -7.24 2.74
C ASN A 92 -3.85 -7.05 3.43
N GLU A 93 -3.24 -8.17 3.81
CA GLU A 93 -1.93 -8.12 4.46
C GLU A 93 -0.89 -8.70 3.51
N ILE A 94 0.22 -7.97 3.33
CA ILE A 94 1.33 -8.41 2.52
C ILE A 94 2.59 -8.41 3.36
N GLU A 95 3.34 -9.50 3.27
CA GLU A 95 4.62 -9.61 3.97
C GLU A 95 5.74 -9.54 2.95
N ILE A 96 6.69 -8.64 3.16
CA ILE A 96 7.81 -8.43 2.23
C ILE A 96 9.12 -8.49 3.01
N PRO A 97 10.07 -9.35 2.62
CA PRO A 97 11.36 -9.39 3.29
C PRO A 97 12.13 -8.08 3.12
N THR A 98 12.85 -7.69 4.14
CA THR A 98 13.72 -6.53 4.07
C THR A 98 15.17 -7.00 4.11
N VAL A 99 16.03 -6.31 3.36
CA VAL A 99 17.42 -6.69 3.22
C VAL A 99 18.29 -5.48 3.56
N SER A 100 19.19 -5.67 4.50
CA SER A 100 20.09 -4.60 4.90
C SER A 100 21.12 -4.33 3.82
N ARG A 101 21.68 -3.13 3.88
CA ARG A 101 22.75 -2.76 2.96
C ARG A 101 24.03 -3.44 3.42
N ARG A 102 24.65 -4.18 2.51
CA ARG A 102 25.88 -4.88 2.82
C ARG A 102 27.05 -4.25 2.13
N ARG A 103 28.21 -4.41 2.74
CA ARG A 103 29.45 -3.82 2.24
C ARG A 103 30.21 -4.83 1.45
#